data_d8353619629cad4582619551dbc59ad1
#
_entry.id   d8353619629cad4582619551dbc59ad1
#
_cell.length_a   1.000
_cell.length_b   1.000
_cell.length_c   1.000
_cell.angle_alpha   90.00
_cell.angle_beta   90.00
_cell.angle_gamma   90.00
#
_symmetry.space_group_name_H-M   'P 1'
#
loop_
_entity.id
_entity.type
_entity.pdbx_description
1 polymer ?
#
loop_
_entity_poly.entity_id
_entity_poly.type
_entity_poly.pdbx_seq_one_letter_code
_entity_poly.pdbx_strand_id
1 'polypeptide(L)'
;MEKLFAETFKGLERRADGKVKADYGWAFKPITEQDYIDHLNGRKAVGIVPINDSGECFFGAIDIDNQYIDYHKPDYRKYLEAISKHKLPIIPVKSKSGGLHLYLFLQEAVEAEFVRKFFGNILFVLGLKPGIEIYPKQTILKEDDDGSFINIPYFNKEERVGLNLDGTEFSFEQFMQVVQANKKTKKELEDFSIAHVKSMLQGGAEEFYTTTWSLLRKNTQTLGRKKY
;
A
#
# COMPACT_ATOMS: atom_id res chain seq x y z
N MET A 1 19.86 -1.38 -10.32
CA MET A 1 18.40 -1.23 -10.30
C MET A 1 17.74 -2.31 -9.43
N GLU A 2 18.12 -3.58 -9.58
CA GLU A 2 17.58 -4.72 -8.82
C GLU A 2 17.79 -4.60 -7.31
N LYS A 3 18.99 -4.19 -6.86
CA LYS A 3 19.25 -3.89 -5.45
C LYS A 3 18.35 -2.78 -4.91
N LEU A 4 18.13 -1.71 -5.67
CA LEU A 4 17.23 -0.63 -5.29
C LEU A 4 15.77 -1.10 -5.17
N PHE A 5 15.36 -2.03 -6.04
CA PHE A 5 14.04 -2.65 -5.96
C PHE A 5 13.90 -3.49 -4.68
N ALA A 6 14.90 -4.31 -4.35
CA ALA A 6 14.92 -5.08 -3.11
C ALA A 6 14.86 -4.18 -1.87
N GLU A 7 15.64 -3.09 -1.83
CA GLU A 7 15.60 -2.10 -0.76
C GLU A 7 14.24 -1.37 -0.65
N THR A 8 13.57 -1.15 -1.79
CA THR A 8 12.25 -0.48 -1.85
C THR A 8 11.14 -1.35 -1.28
N PHE A 9 11.16 -2.64 -1.59
CA PHE A 9 10.18 -3.62 -1.12
C PHE A 9 10.72 -4.46 0.05
N LYS A 10 11.66 -3.92 0.80
CA LYS A 10 12.16 -4.58 2.00
C LYS A 10 11.00 -4.78 2.98
N GLY A 11 10.82 -6.01 3.38
CA GLY A 11 9.86 -6.39 4.41
C GLY A 11 10.51 -6.48 5.79
N LEU A 12 10.05 -7.44 6.53
CA LEU A 12 10.46 -7.75 7.87
C LEU A 12 11.84 -8.41 7.90
N GLU A 13 12.73 -7.99 8.77
CA GLU A 13 13.98 -8.70 9.08
C GLU A 13 13.71 -9.85 10.08
N ARG A 14 12.87 -10.81 9.68
CA ARG A 14 12.47 -11.98 10.48
C ARG A 14 12.75 -13.28 9.75
N ARG A 15 12.43 -14.39 10.45
CA ARG A 15 12.42 -15.76 9.92
C ARG A 15 11.71 -15.90 8.58
N ALA A 16 10.64 -15.12 8.34
CA ALA A 16 9.88 -15.14 7.12
C ALA A 16 9.27 -13.76 6.84
N ASP A 17 10.01 -12.89 6.15
CA ASP A 17 9.58 -11.56 5.75
C ASP A 17 8.83 -11.52 4.42
N GLY A 18 8.57 -12.69 3.85
CA GLY A 18 7.80 -12.83 2.64
C GLY A 18 7.60 -14.27 2.23
N LYS A 19 7.06 -14.46 1.04
CA LYS A 19 6.87 -15.78 0.45
C LYS A 19 7.25 -15.82 -1.01
N VAL A 20 7.68 -16.97 -1.43
CA VAL A 20 8.06 -17.29 -2.80
C VAL A 20 7.15 -18.39 -3.33
N LYS A 21 6.72 -18.29 -4.58
CA LYS A 21 5.97 -19.35 -5.23
C LYS A 21 6.91 -20.52 -5.51
N ALA A 22 6.65 -21.65 -4.86
CA ALA A 22 7.32 -22.94 -5.09
C ALA A 22 6.44 -23.85 -5.96
N ASP A 23 6.96 -25.02 -6.33
CA ASP A 23 6.26 -25.97 -7.21
C ASP A 23 4.92 -26.47 -6.63
N TYR A 24 4.83 -26.54 -5.29
CA TYR A 24 3.65 -27.05 -4.56
C TYR A 24 2.86 -25.97 -3.82
N GLY A 25 3.03 -24.67 -4.17
CA GLY A 25 2.32 -23.57 -3.52
C GLY A 25 3.21 -22.43 -3.12
N TRP A 26 2.85 -21.76 -2.01
CA TRP A 26 3.62 -20.65 -1.48
C TRP A 26 4.39 -21.07 -0.23
N ALA A 27 5.68 -20.76 -0.19
CA ALA A 27 6.54 -21.00 0.95
C ALA A 27 6.94 -19.69 1.62
N PHE A 28 6.63 -19.54 2.91
CA PHE A 28 7.13 -18.43 3.72
C PHE A 28 8.60 -18.67 4.04
N LYS A 29 9.42 -17.64 3.87
CA LYS A 29 10.85 -17.68 4.14
C LYS A 29 11.42 -16.27 4.25
N PRO A 30 12.62 -16.08 4.81
CA PRO A 30 13.39 -14.85 4.63
C PRO A 30 13.63 -14.61 3.13
N ILE A 31 13.32 -13.41 2.66
CA ILE A 31 13.51 -13.06 1.26
C ILE A 31 14.93 -12.57 1.04
N THR A 32 15.59 -13.15 0.07
CA THR A 32 16.97 -12.83 -0.29
C THR A 32 17.04 -11.94 -1.54
N GLU A 33 18.18 -11.29 -1.78
CA GLU A 33 18.41 -10.53 -3.01
C GLU A 33 18.17 -11.39 -4.26
N GLN A 34 18.55 -12.68 -4.21
CA GLN A 34 18.32 -13.62 -5.30
C GLN A 34 16.82 -13.84 -5.58
N ASP A 35 15.95 -13.84 -4.56
CA ASP A 35 14.51 -13.98 -4.75
C ASP A 35 13.93 -12.78 -5.51
N TYR A 36 14.41 -11.55 -5.23
CA TYR A 36 14.03 -10.37 -6.03
C TYR A 36 14.52 -10.44 -7.47
N ILE A 37 15.75 -10.91 -7.68
CA ILE A 37 16.30 -11.14 -9.02
C ILE A 37 15.48 -12.20 -9.78
N ASP A 38 15.12 -13.28 -9.12
CA ASP A 38 14.29 -14.35 -9.69
C ASP A 38 12.87 -13.84 -10.02
N HIS A 39 12.32 -12.96 -9.18
CA HIS A 39 11.04 -12.31 -9.43
C HIS A 39 11.09 -11.43 -10.68
N LEU A 40 12.06 -10.54 -10.77
CA LEU A 40 12.23 -9.64 -11.91
C LEU A 40 12.55 -10.38 -13.23
N ASN A 41 13.08 -11.60 -13.14
CA ASN A 41 13.35 -12.46 -14.29
C ASN A 41 12.22 -13.48 -14.57
N GLY A 42 11.08 -13.35 -13.89
CA GLY A 42 9.92 -14.21 -14.14
C GLY A 42 10.04 -15.66 -13.65
N ARG A 43 11.06 -15.97 -12.83
CA ARG A 43 11.30 -17.34 -12.35
C ARG A 43 10.43 -17.70 -11.15
N LYS A 44 10.33 -16.81 -10.17
CA LYS A 44 9.57 -17.02 -8.94
C LYS A 44 8.86 -15.75 -8.50
N ALA A 45 7.55 -15.79 -8.36
CA ALA A 45 6.81 -14.64 -7.83
C ALA A 45 7.09 -14.48 -6.33
N VAL A 46 7.27 -13.23 -5.89
CA VAL A 46 7.51 -12.85 -4.50
C VAL A 46 6.34 -12.03 -3.96
N GLY A 47 5.96 -12.31 -2.73
CA GLY A 47 5.11 -11.46 -1.91
C GLY A 47 5.84 -11.05 -0.65
N ILE A 48 5.69 -9.82 -0.21
CA ILE A 48 6.37 -9.26 0.98
C ILE A 48 5.35 -8.97 2.07
N VAL A 49 5.72 -9.28 3.31
CA VAL A 49 5.02 -8.83 4.52
C VAL A 49 5.57 -7.45 4.88
N PRO A 50 4.81 -6.36 4.69
CA PRO A 50 5.38 -5.01 4.78
C PRO A 50 5.60 -4.49 6.20
N ILE A 51 5.25 -5.23 7.23
CA ILE A 51 5.39 -4.83 8.65
C ILE A 51 6.59 -5.53 9.30
N ASN A 52 7.37 -4.81 10.11
CA ASN A 52 8.48 -5.33 10.90
C ASN A 52 8.05 -5.70 12.34
N ASP A 53 8.98 -6.27 13.13
CA ASP A 53 8.71 -6.68 14.52
C ASP A 53 8.38 -5.50 15.45
N SER A 54 8.81 -4.30 15.10
CA SER A 54 8.48 -3.07 15.84
C SER A 54 7.11 -2.49 15.48
N GLY A 55 6.36 -3.13 14.58
CA GLY A 55 5.07 -2.63 14.12
C GLY A 55 5.18 -1.49 13.11
N GLU A 56 6.32 -1.38 12.41
CA GLU A 56 6.62 -0.34 11.44
C GLU A 56 6.69 -0.90 10.01
N CYS A 57 6.60 -0.02 9.01
CA CYS A 57 6.73 -0.38 7.61
C CYS A 57 7.47 0.70 6.81
N PHE A 58 8.10 0.29 5.69
CA PHE A 58 8.75 1.16 4.71
C PHE A 58 7.87 1.43 3.50
N PHE A 59 6.80 0.67 3.35
CA PHE A 59 5.76 0.88 2.34
C PHE A 59 4.44 0.31 2.81
N GLY A 60 3.37 0.77 2.19
CA GLY A 60 2.05 0.18 2.35
C GLY A 60 1.31 0.15 1.03
N ALA A 61 0.18 -0.53 0.98
CA ALA A 61 -0.67 -0.56 -0.19
C ALA A 61 -2.15 -0.71 0.15
N ILE A 62 -3.00 -0.16 -0.72
CA ILE A 62 -4.42 -0.50 -0.80
C ILE A 62 -4.57 -1.51 -1.94
N ASP A 63 -5.26 -2.61 -1.71
CA ASP A 63 -5.56 -3.62 -2.73
C ASP A 63 -7.04 -3.49 -3.17
N ILE A 64 -7.23 -2.93 -4.37
CA ILE A 64 -8.54 -2.74 -4.97
C ILE A 64 -8.82 -3.91 -5.91
N ASP A 65 -9.59 -4.87 -5.41
CA ASP A 65 -9.97 -6.06 -6.14
C ASP A 65 -10.90 -5.81 -7.32
N ASN A 66 -11.05 -6.85 -8.16
CA ASN A 66 -11.89 -6.87 -9.34
C ASN A 66 -13.38 -6.63 -9.06
N GLN A 67 -13.87 -6.83 -7.85
CA GLN A 67 -15.26 -6.46 -7.48
C GLN A 67 -15.52 -4.94 -7.60
N TYR A 68 -14.47 -4.12 -7.63
CA TYR A 68 -14.52 -2.66 -7.81
C TYR A 68 -14.06 -2.22 -9.21
N ILE A 69 -13.46 -3.13 -9.97
CA ILE A 69 -12.92 -2.91 -11.30
C ILE A 69 -13.27 -4.14 -12.14
N ASP A 70 -13.99 -3.96 -13.26
CA ASP A 70 -14.25 -5.05 -14.18
C ASP A 70 -12.94 -5.58 -14.78
N TYR A 71 -12.51 -6.77 -14.35
CA TYR A 71 -11.22 -7.33 -14.77
C TYR A 71 -11.20 -7.80 -16.23
N HIS A 72 -12.38 -8.01 -16.87
CA HIS A 72 -12.47 -8.29 -18.31
C HIS A 72 -12.24 -7.03 -19.15
N LYS A 73 -12.54 -5.86 -18.58
CA LYS A 73 -12.32 -4.55 -19.22
C LYS A 73 -11.89 -3.53 -18.15
N PRO A 74 -10.69 -3.65 -17.61
CA PRO A 74 -10.25 -2.80 -16.52
C PRO A 74 -10.30 -1.33 -16.89
N ASP A 75 -11.04 -0.53 -16.11
CA ASP A 75 -11.07 0.92 -16.23
C ASP A 75 -10.59 1.56 -14.93
N TYR A 76 -9.37 2.08 -14.94
CA TYR A 76 -8.73 2.71 -13.79
C TYR A 76 -8.95 4.23 -13.76
N ARG A 77 -9.54 4.85 -14.80
CA ARG A 77 -9.62 6.31 -14.98
C ARG A 77 -10.12 7.05 -13.75
N LYS A 78 -11.21 6.60 -13.15
CA LYS A 78 -11.79 7.25 -11.97
C LYS A 78 -10.81 7.35 -10.80
N TYR A 79 -9.93 6.33 -10.62
CA TYR A 79 -8.92 6.32 -9.56
C TYR A 79 -7.74 7.21 -9.92
N LEU A 80 -7.26 7.15 -11.17
CA LEU A 80 -6.17 7.98 -11.66
C LEU A 80 -6.53 9.47 -11.63
N GLU A 81 -7.74 9.82 -12.05
CA GLU A 81 -8.29 11.18 -11.96
C GLU A 81 -8.39 11.68 -10.52
N ALA A 82 -8.86 10.84 -9.59
CA ALA A 82 -8.94 11.20 -8.18
C ALA A 82 -7.53 11.37 -7.57
N ILE A 83 -6.57 10.47 -7.88
CA ILE A 83 -5.18 10.59 -7.45
C ILE A 83 -4.59 11.92 -7.95
N SER A 84 -4.78 12.24 -9.22
CA SER A 84 -4.31 13.49 -9.84
C SER A 84 -4.95 14.71 -9.20
N LYS A 85 -6.28 14.73 -9.14
CA LYS A 85 -7.08 15.86 -8.62
C LYS A 85 -6.71 16.21 -7.18
N HIS A 86 -6.55 15.20 -6.34
CA HIS A 86 -6.26 15.35 -4.92
C HIS A 86 -4.77 15.28 -4.59
N LYS A 87 -3.90 15.15 -5.60
CA LYS A 87 -2.44 15.03 -5.46
C LYS A 87 -2.04 13.98 -4.42
N LEU A 88 -2.73 12.83 -4.44
CA LEU A 88 -2.49 11.79 -3.45
C LEU A 88 -1.07 11.24 -3.59
N PRO A 89 -0.32 11.06 -2.50
CA PRO A 89 1.08 10.61 -2.54
C PRO A 89 1.18 9.08 -2.68
N ILE A 90 0.46 8.53 -3.65
CA ILE A 90 0.36 7.09 -3.93
C ILE A 90 0.64 6.80 -5.40
N ILE A 91 1.20 5.63 -5.67
CA ILE A 91 1.55 5.18 -7.02
C ILE A 91 0.64 4.00 -7.39
N PRO A 92 -0.18 4.13 -8.45
CA PRO A 92 -1.05 3.05 -8.90
C PRO A 92 -0.24 1.99 -9.67
N VAL A 93 -0.57 0.72 -9.42
CA VAL A 93 0.07 -0.46 -10.02
C VAL A 93 -1.03 -1.46 -10.38
N LYS A 94 -1.01 -1.99 -11.58
CA LYS A 94 -1.93 -3.07 -11.99
C LYS A 94 -1.72 -4.31 -11.13
N SER A 95 -2.79 -4.93 -10.65
CA SER A 95 -2.69 -6.24 -10.02
C SER A 95 -2.76 -7.36 -11.08
N LYS A 96 -2.35 -8.57 -10.72
CA LYS A 96 -2.39 -9.73 -11.61
C LYS A 96 -3.82 -10.07 -12.07
N SER A 97 -4.80 -9.84 -11.20
CA SER A 97 -6.22 -10.17 -11.44
C SER A 97 -7.01 -9.09 -12.16
N GLY A 98 -6.34 -8.01 -12.63
CA GLY A 98 -7.00 -6.86 -13.24
C GLY A 98 -7.52 -5.81 -12.24
N GLY A 99 -7.25 -5.98 -10.95
CA GLY A 99 -7.44 -4.97 -9.91
C GLY A 99 -6.33 -3.92 -9.91
N LEU A 100 -6.26 -3.11 -8.87
CA LEU A 100 -5.31 -2.02 -8.72
C LEU A 100 -4.72 -2.00 -7.32
N HIS A 101 -3.39 -2.04 -7.20
CA HIS A 101 -2.70 -1.73 -5.96
C HIS A 101 -2.30 -0.26 -5.94
N LEU A 102 -2.54 0.42 -4.84
CA LEU A 102 -2.13 1.82 -4.64
C LEU A 102 -1.03 1.85 -3.58
N TYR A 103 0.22 1.98 -4.03
CA TYR A 103 1.39 1.95 -3.17
C TYR A 103 1.73 3.32 -2.59
N LEU A 104 2.07 3.34 -1.30
CA LEU A 104 2.73 4.44 -0.61
C LEU A 104 4.13 3.97 -0.22
N PHE A 105 5.17 4.75 -0.57
CA PHE A 105 6.55 4.48 -0.21
C PHE A 105 7.06 5.53 0.79
N LEU A 106 7.86 5.07 1.75
CA LEU A 106 8.33 5.87 2.88
C LEU A 106 9.84 6.05 2.83
N GLN A 107 10.34 7.17 3.31
CA GLN A 107 11.77 7.45 3.42
C GLN A 107 12.37 6.79 4.66
N GLU A 108 11.55 6.55 5.67
CA GLU A 108 11.88 6.02 6.99
C GLU A 108 10.87 4.96 7.40
N ALA A 109 11.17 4.18 8.42
CA ALA A 109 10.21 3.28 9.03
C ALA A 109 9.13 4.10 9.74
N VAL A 110 7.86 3.80 9.46
CA VAL A 110 6.69 4.49 10.01
C VAL A 110 5.74 3.45 10.59
N GLU A 111 5.12 3.78 11.72
CA GLU A 111 4.19 2.89 12.41
C GLU A 111 3.05 2.44 11.46
N ALA A 112 2.84 1.14 11.37
CA ALA A 112 1.81 0.53 10.53
C ALA A 112 0.41 1.08 10.86
N GLU A 113 0.14 1.39 12.14
CA GLU A 113 -1.11 2.01 12.56
C GLU A 113 -1.33 3.38 11.91
N PHE A 114 -0.27 4.21 11.84
CA PHE A 114 -0.33 5.52 11.19
C PHE A 114 -0.61 5.36 9.68
N VAL A 115 0.12 4.47 9.00
CA VAL A 115 -0.05 4.21 7.57
C VAL A 115 -1.45 3.70 7.26
N ARG A 116 -2.00 2.81 8.07
CA ARG A 116 -3.37 2.31 7.93
C ARG A 116 -4.42 3.42 8.10
N LYS A 117 -4.24 4.31 9.08
CA LYS A 117 -5.10 5.49 9.26
C LYS A 117 -5.02 6.43 8.07
N PHE A 118 -3.82 6.67 7.57
CA PHE A 118 -3.61 7.47 6.36
C PHE A 118 -4.35 6.88 5.15
N PHE A 119 -4.23 5.58 4.91
CA PHE A 119 -4.96 4.89 3.85
C PHE A 119 -6.48 4.91 4.05
N GLY A 120 -6.98 4.86 5.28
CA GLY A 120 -8.40 5.06 5.56
C GLY A 120 -8.93 6.38 5.01
N ASN A 121 -8.17 7.46 5.14
CA ASN A 121 -8.49 8.76 4.57
C ASN A 121 -8.43 8.72 3.02
N ILE A 122 -7.44 8.04 2.44
CA ILE A 122 -7.33 7.85 0.99
C ILE A 122 -8.54 7.08 0.43
N LEU A 123 -8.98 6.00 1.09
CA LEU A 123 -10.19 5.27 0.67
C LEU A 123 -11.41 6.19 0.61
N PHE A 124 -11.58 7.06 1.61
CA PHE A 124 -12.66 8.03 1.62
C PHE A 124 -12.59 8.99 0.42
N VAL A 125 -11.42 9.55 0.16
CA VAL A 125 -11.18 10.46 -1.00
C VAL A 125 -11.48 9.77 -2.33
N LEU A 126 -11.16 8.49 -2.44
CA LEU A 126 -11.41 7.67 -3.63
C LEU A 126 -12.86 7.20 -3.74
N GLY A 127 -13.74 7.54 -2.78
CA GLY A 127 -15.13 7.09 -2.73
C GLY A 127 -15.28 5.57 -2.53
N LEU A 128 -14.29 4.94 -1.91
CA LEU A 128 -14.25 3.51 -1.66
C LEU A 128 -14.86 3.18 -0.30
N LYS A 129 -15.58 2.05 -0.24
CA LYS A 129 -16.23 1.58 0.98
C LYS A 129 -15.23 0.98 1.98
N PRO A 130 -15.55 1.00 3.28
CA PRO A 130 -14.80 0.22 4.27
C PRO A 130 -14.79 -1.29 3.90
N GLY A 131 -13.69 -1.97 4.23
CA GLY A 131 -13.53 -3.40 3.95
C GLY A 131 -12.57 -3.72 2.79
N ILE A 132 -12.08 -2.70 2.09
CA ILE A 132 -10.97 -2.86 1.14
C ILE A 132 -9.69 -3.20 1.89
N GLU A 133 -8.91 -4.11 1.34
CA GLU A 133 -7.67 -4.56 1.97
C GLU A 133 -6.61 -3.46 1.97
N ILE A 134 -6.07 -3.20 3.18
CA ILE A 134 -4.96 -2.29 3.40
C ILE A 134 -3.78 -3.09 3.94
N TYR A 135 -2.61 -2.92 3.34
CA TYR A 135 -1.35 -3.50 3.79
C TYR A 135 -0.43 -2.41 4.36
N PRO A 136 0.24 -2.65 5.50
CA PRO A 136 0.14 -3.85 6.34
C PRO A 136 -1.31 -4.11 6.83
N LYS A 137 -1.72 -5.39 6.88
CA LYS A 137 -3.04 -5.74 7.49
C LYS A 137 -2.99 -5.63 9.01
N GLN A 138 -1.87 -6.00 9.59
CA GLN A 138 -1.59 -5.92 11.02
C GLN A 138 -0.95 -4.59 11.39
N THR A 139 -1.15 -4.14 12.64
CA THR A 139 -0.42 -3.01 13.25
C THR A 139 0.68 -3.48 14.19
N ILE A 140 0.60 -4.72 14.65
CA ILE A 140 1.59 -5.43 15.47
C ILE A 140 1.55 -6.89 15.03
N LEU A 141 2.71 -7.52 14.90
CA LEU A 141 2.82 -8.96 14.69
C LEU A 141 3.02 -9.66 16.03
N LYS A 142 2.33 -10.80 16.20
CA LYS A 142 2.62 -11.73 17.28
C LYS A 142 3.85 -12.57 16.93
N GLU A 143 4.48 -13.15 17.92
CA GLU A 143 5.72 -13.94 17.76
C GLU A 143 5.57 -15.08 16.73
N ASP A 144 4.40 -15.72 16.69
CA ASP A 144 4.09 -16.82 15.77
C ASP A 144 3.31 -16.42 14.52
N ASP A 145 3.08 -15.10 14.29
CA ASP A 145 2.34 -14.61 13.14
C ASP A 145 3.30 -14.35 11.98
N ASP A 146 3.12 -15.04 10.86
CA ASP A 146 3.88 -14.77 9.62
C ASP A 146 3.47 -13.45 8.94
N GLY A 147 2.38 -12.83 9.38
CA GLY A 147 1.85 -11.60 8.79
C GLY A 147 1.14 -11.82 7.44
N SER A 148 0.53 -10.75 6.96
CA SER A 148 -0.13 -10.74 5.65
C SER A 148 0.78 -10.13 4.60
N PHE A 149 1.02 -10.87 3.52
CA PHE A 149 1.88 -10.42 2.41
C PHE A 149 1.05 -9.77 1.31
N ILE A 150 1.71 -8.91 0.55
CA ILE A 150 1.24 -8.39 -0.73
C ILE A 150 2.23 -8.80 -1.84
N ASN A 151 1.69 -9.22 -2.99
CA ASN A 151 2.53 -9.52 -4.16
C ASN A 151 3.17 -8.24 -4.68
N ILE A 152 4.49 -8.23 -4.84
CA ILE A 152 5.21 -7.07 -5.36
C ILE A 152 5.06 -6.94 -6.89
N PRO A 153 5.20 -5.71 -7.44
CA PRO A 153 5.06 -5.45 -8.87
C PRO A 153 6.24 -5.95 -9.72
N TYR A 154 6.11 -5.82 -11.02
CA TYR A 154 7.17 -6.10 -12.02
C TYR A 154 7.67 -7.54 -12.06
N PHE A 155 6.76 -8.51 -11.84
CA PHE A 155 7.11 -9.89 -12.17
C PHE A 155 7.48 -10.00 -13.66
N ASN A 156 8.62 -10.58 -13.95
CA ASN A 156 9.21 -10.62 -15.30
C ASN A 156 9.42 -9.21 -15.92
N LYS A 157 9.49 -8.16 -15.09
CA LYS A 157 9.54 -6.73 -15.50
C LYS A 157 8.38 -6.23 -16.36
N GLU A 158 7.38 -7.06 -16.64
CA GLU A 158 6.28 -6.79 -17.57
C GLU A 158 4.89 -6.95 -16.95
N GLU A 159 4.75 -7.76 -15.89
CA GLU A 159 3.49 -7.97 -15.20
C GLU A 159 3.36 -7.05 -13.99
N ARG A 160 2.14 -6.65 -13.68
CA ARG A 160 1.85 -5.81 -12.50
C ARG A 160 2.61 -4.49 -12.55
N VAL A 161 2.50 -3.82 -13.68
CA VAL A 161 3.24 -2.59 -13.96
C VAL A 161 2.59 -1.36 -13.32
N GLY A 162 3.41 -0.39 -12.97
CA GLY A 162 2.96 0.92 -12.51
C GLY A 162 2.28 1.71 -13.62
N LEU A 163 1.34 2.58 -13.24
CA LEU A 163 0.59 3.44 -14.14
C LEU A 163 0.92 4.91 -13.93
N ASN A 164 1.08 5.63 -15.02
CA ASN A 164 0.99 7.08 -15.05
C ASN A 164 -0.45 7.54 -14.78
N LEU A 165 -0.63 8.79 -14.40
CA LEU A 165 -1.96 9.36 -14.16
C LEU A 165 -2.79 9.55 -15.44
N ASP A 166 -2.18 9.46 -16.61
CA ASP A 166 -2.85 9.39 -17.91
C ASP A 166 -3.24 7.97 -18.35
N GLY A 167 -2.88 6.97 -17.52
CA GLY A 167 -3.16 5.56 -17.75
C GLY A 167 -2.08 4.81 -18.56
N THR A 168 -1.03 5.47 -19.00
CA THR A 168 0.12 4.81 -19.65
C THR A 168 0.95 4.03 -18.61
N GLU A 169 1.62 2.98 -19.05
CA GLU A 169 2.42 2.12 -18.19
C GLU A 169 3.84 2.67 -18.02
N PHE A 170 4.37 2.54 -16.80
CA PHE A 170 5.79 2.79 -16.56
C PHE A 170 6.63 1.58 -16.99
N SER A 171 7.78 1.82 -17.62
CA SER A 171 8.84 0.81 -17.62
C SER A 171 9.33 0.55 -16.19
N PHE A 172 10.05 -0.55 -15.97
CA PHE A 172 10.64 -0.85 -14.66
C PHE A 172 11.54 0.29 -14.16
N GLU A 173 12.37 0.85 -15.04
CA GLU A 173 13.28 1.95 -14.72
C GLU A 173 12.53 3.24 -14.38
N GLN A 174 11.49 3.58 -15.15
CA GLN A 174 10.63 4.74 -14.88
C GLN A 174 9.91 4.60 -13.55
N PHE A 175 9.36 3.41 -13.27
CA PHE A 175 8.71 3.13 -12.01
C PHE A 175 9.66 3.36 -10.82
N MET A 176 10.88 2.83 -10.89
CA MET A 176 11.86 3.01 -9.83
C MET A 176 12.25 4.48 -9.62
N GLN A 177 12.36 5.26 -10.70
CA GLN A 177 12.59 6.70 -10.62
C GLN A 177 11.41 7.42 -9.93
N VAL A 178 10.18 7.10 -10.34
CA VAL A 178 8.96 7.65 -9.76
C VAL A 178 8.86 7.30 -8.27
N VAL A 179 9.14 6.06 -7.90
CA VAL A 179 9.15 5.62 -6.49
C VAL A 179 10.14 6.45 -5.68
N GLN A 180 11.40 6.57 -6.13
CA GLN A 180 12.42 7.33 -5.39
C GLN A 180 12.06 8.81 -5.24
N ALA A 181 11.46 9.42 -6.27
CA ALA A 181 11.03 10.81 -6.25
C ALA A 181 9.79 11.05 -5.36
N ASN A 182 8.98 10.01 -5.12
CA ASN A 182 7.71 10.13 -4.39
C ASN A 182 7.73 9.53 -2.97
N LYS A 183 8.86 9.03 -2.48
CA LYS A 183 8.96 8.60 -1.08
C LYS A 183 8.61 9.76 -0.14
N LYS A 184 7.87 9.45 0.92
CA LYS A 184 7.40 10.43 1.91
C LYS A 184 7.94 10.15 3.30
N THR A 185 8.22 11.21 4.04
CA THR A 185 8.41 11.14 5.49
C THR A 185 7.05 11.11 6.19
N LYS A 186 7.02 10.62 7.43
CA LYS A 186 5.81 10.69 8.27
C LYS A 186 5.28 12.12 8.38
N LYS A 187 6.19 13.10 8.56
CA LYS A 187 5.83 14.51 8.67
C LYS A 187 5.14 15.05 7.42
N GLU A 188 5.63 14.72 6.23
CA GLU A 188 4.99 15.13 4.98
C GLU A 188 3.57 14.56 4.84
N LEU A 189 3.34 13.32 5.31
CA LEU A 189 2.01 12.70 5.30
C LEU A 189 1.06 13.35 6.30
N GLU A 190 1.55 13.74 7.48
CA GLU A 190 0.78 14.50 8.48
C GLU A 190 0.38 15.87 7.91
N ASP A 191 1.31 16.60 7.32
CA ASP A 191 1.07 17.92 6.72
C ASP A 191 0.10 17.82 5.53
N PHE A 192 0.25 16.79 4.68
CA PHE A 192 -0.68 16.50 3.59
C PHE A 192 -2.11 16.27 4.13
N SER A 193 -2.26 15.45 5.16
CA SER A 193 -3.56 15.14 5.77
C SER A 193 -4.24 16.38 6.32
N ILE A 194 -3.49 17.26 7.00
CA ILE A 194 -4.01 18.53 7.55
C ILE A 194 -4.44 19.48 6.42
N ALA A 195 -3.61 19.64 5.39
CA ALA A 195 -3.91 20.50 4.25
C ALA A 195 -5.14 20.01 3.48
N HIS A 196 -5.26 18.70 3.29
CA HIS A 196 -6.39 18.08 2.60
C HIS A 196 -7.72 18.29 3.34
N VAL A 197 -7.73 18.05 4.66
CA VAL A 197 -8.91 18.31 5.51
C VAL A 197 -9.32 19.79 5.45
N LYS A 198 -8.37 20.72 5.57
CA LYS A 198 -8.66 22.15 5.47
C LYS A 198 -9.27 22.54 4.12
N SER A 199 -8.74 21.99 3.03
CA SER A 199 -9.27 22.24 1.66
C SER A 199 -10.70 21.74 1.51
N MET A 200 -11.03 20.58 2.06
CA MET A 200 -12.39 20.04 2.01
C MET A 200 -13.37 20.85 2.86
N LEU A 201 -12.96 21.33 4.04
CA LEU A 201 -13.79 22.20 4.89
C LEU A 201 -14.11 23.53 4.21
N GLN A 202 -13.15 24.11 3.51
CA GLN A 202 -13.36 25.35 2.75
C GLN A 202 -14.29 25.16 1.53
N GLY A 203 -14.41 23.93 1.02
CA GLY A 203 -15.31 23.57 -0.07
C GLY A 203 -16.76 23.28 0.32
N GLY A 204 -17.18 23.51 1.57
CA GLY A 204 -18.57 23.38 2.03
C GLY A 204 -18.96 21.97 2.53
N ALA A 205 -18.01 21.11 2.81
CA ALA A 205 -18.26 19.75 3.31
C ALA A 205 -18.32 19.64 4.86
N GLU A 206 -18.72 20.69 5.54
CA GLU A 206 -18.71 20.73 7.04
C GLU A 206 -19.54 19.63 7.71
N GLU A 207 -20.64 19.21 7.12
CA GLU A 207 -21.56 18.22 7.73
C GLU A 207 -21.00 16.78 7.77
N PHE A 208 -20.10 16.43 6.86
CA PHE A 208 -19.58 15.06 6.73
C PHE A 208 -18.44 14.75 7.70
N TYR A 209 -17.61 15.73 8.05
CA TYR A 209 -16.40 15.54 8.86
C TYR A 209 -16.63 15.44 10.36
N THR A 210 -17.60 16.18 10.89
CA THR A 210 -17.96 16.10 12.32
C THR A 210 -18.45 14.72 12.72
N THR A 211 -19.13 14.01 11.82
CA THR A 211 -19.64 12.65 12.06
C THR A 211 -18.52 11.61 11.99
N THR A 212 -17.62 11.70 11.04
CA THR A 212 -16.53 10.72 10.84
C THR A 212 -15.45 10.83 11.92
N TRP A 213 -15.04 12.05 12.30
CA TRP A 213 -14.11 12.28 13.40
C TRP A 213 -14.69 11.94 14.77
N SER A 214 -16.00 12.15 14.98
CA SER A 214 -16.66 11.75 16.21
C SER A 214 -16.79 10.23 16.35
N LEU A 215 -16.98 9.50 15.25
CA LEU A 215 -16.99 8.04 15.19
C LEU A 215 -15.59 7.45 15.42
N LEU A 216 -14.55 8.04 14.85
CA LEU A 216 -13.17 7.63 15.07
C LEU A 216 -12.73 7.87 16.52
N ARG A 217 -13.09 9.01 17.14
CA ARG A 217 -12.84 9.27 18.57
C ARG A 217 -13.60 8.32 19.49
N LYS A 218 -14.84 7.95 19.18
CA LYS A 218 -15.61 6.99 19.98
C LYS A 218 -15.02 5.59 19.96
N ASN A 219 -14.50 5.13 18.81
CA ASN A 219 -13.87 3.81 18.71
C ASN A 219 -12.53 3.71 19.45
N THR A 220 -11.75 4.80 19.55
CA THR A 220 -10.52 4.81 20.35
C THR A 220 -10.78 4.82 21.86
N GLN A 221 -11.92 5.34 22.33
CA GLN A 221 -12.28 5.31 23.76
C GLN A 221 -12.89 3.97 24.20
N THR A 222 -13.47 3.20 23.27
CA THR A 222 -14.12 1.91 23.60
C THR A 222 -13.09 0.78 23.70
N LEU A 223 -11.92 0.88 23.06
CA LEU A 223 -10.83 -0.08 23.18
C LEU A 223 -10.00 0.09 24.48
N GLY A 224 -10.15 1.21 25.18
CA GLY A 224 -9.47 1.48 26.45
C GLY A 224 -10.18 0.97 27.72
N ARG A 225 -11.36 0.35 27.61
CA ARG A 225 -12.16 -0.13 28.75
C ARG A 225 -12.59 -1.58 28.61
N LYS A 226 -11.65 -2.50 28.56
CA LYS A 226 -11.84 -3.88 29.03
C LYS A 226 -10.64 -4.25 29.89
N LYS A 227 -10.67 -3.77 31.13
CA LYS A 227 -10.02 -4.43 32.25
C LYS A 227 -11.02 -5.45 32.83
N TYR A 228 -10.46 -6.61 33.14
CA TYR A 228 -10.94 -7.82 33.78
C TYR A 228 -11.51 -8.88 32.86
#